data_ddbca97ec37b925186a5b4df424374f1
#
_entry.id   ddbca97ec37b925186a5b4df424374f1
#
_cell.length_a   1.000
_cell.length_b   1.000
_cell.length_c   1.000
_cell.angle_alpha   90.00
_cell.angle_beta   90.00
_cell.angle_gamma   90.00
#
_symmetry.space_group_name_H-M   'P 1'
#
loop_
_entity.id
_entity.type
_entity.pdbx_description
1 polymer ?
#
loop_
_entity_poly.entity_id
_entity_poly.type
_entity_poly.pdbx_seq_one_letter_code
_entity_poly.pdbx_strand_id
1 'polypeptide(L)'
;MAYSDDTESDIIVPKKWYDKLPREAWSKYEKIDQPDNWFEVYRLTDFVYAIYEDGHFEEVISYLVLGDEKAVLIDTANGIGDIKALVEKLTDLPILVVNTHTHLDHIGGNNQFRKIATPDTPYSREQAVKGRTKASTGNYLDGDMVWNPNNR
;
A
#
# COMPACT_ATOMS: atom_id res chain seq x y z
N MET A 1 17.48 25.75 -28.40
CA MET A 1 17.38 25.75 -26.95
C MET A 1 17.99 24.46 -26.45
N ALA A 2 19.17 24.53 -25.87
CA ALA A 2 19.82 23.36 -25.29
C ALA A 2 19.16 23.07 -23.95
N TYR A 3 18.66 21.86 -23.77
CA TYR A 3 18.28 21.35 -22.45
C TYR A 3 19.58 21.23 -21.66
N SER A 4 19.70 21.94 -20.56
CA SER A 4 20.77 21.78 -19.59
C SER A 4 20.59 20.44 -18.88
N ASP A 5 21.59 19.63 -18.94
CA ASP A 5 21.69 18.26 -18.40
C ASP A 5 22.10 18.34 -16.90
N ASP A 6 21.27 19.03 -16.09
CA ASP A 6 21.57 19.26 -14.67
C ASP A 6 20.76 18.37 -13.71
N THR A 7 20.29 17.19 -14.18
CA THR A 7 19.41 16.31 -13.38
C THR A 7 20.10 15.07 -12.79
N GLU A 8 21.42 14.94 -12.92
CA GLU A 8 22.13 13.77 -12.36
C GLU A 8 22.35 13.81 -10.83
N SER A 9 22.10 14.97 -10.19
CA SER A 9 22.37 15.15 -8.75
C SER A 9 21.23 14.74 -7.81
N ASP A 10 20.03 14.51 -8.32
CA ASP A 10 18.85 14.26 -7.50
C ASP A 10 18.39 12.79 -7.46
N ILE A 11 19.12 11.90 -8.13
CA ILE A 11 18.82 10.46 -8.07
C ILE A 11 19.47 9.89 -6.81
N ILE A 12 18.63 9.54 -5.83
CA ILE A 12 19.07 8.84 -4.63
C ILE A 12 19.17 7.36 -4.96
N VAL A 13 20.40 6.85 -4.97
CA VAL A 13 20.66 5.43 -5.18
C VAL A 13 20.77 4.75 -3.81
N PRO A 14 19.87 3.82 -3.46
CA PRO A 14 20.00 3.05 -2.23
C PRO A 14 21.30 2.25 -2.24
N LYS A 15 21.97 2.16 -1.10
CA LYS A 15 23.19 1.34 -0.96
C LYS A 15 22.88 -0.15 -0.95
N LYS A 16 21.70 -0.50 -0.50
CA LYS A 16 21.16 -1.85 -0.47
C LYS A 16 19.78 -1.84 -1.12
N TRP A 17 19.38 -2.95 -1.71
CA TRP A 17 18.10 -3.09 -2.41
C TRP A 17 16.87 -2.81 -1.54
N TYR A 18 17.00 -2.90 -0.22
CA TYR A 18 15.93 -2.66 0.75
C TYR A 18 16.07 -1.33 1.50
N ASP A 19 17.00 -0.45 1.14
CA ASP A 19 17.12 0.85 1.77
C ASP A 19 15.91 1.73 1.40
N LYS A 20 15.27 2.28 2.43
CA LYS A 20 14.16 3.22 2.26
C LYS A 20 14.66 4.51 1.59
N LEU A 21 13.96 4.92 0.54
CA LEU A 21 14.24 6.17 -0.15
C LEU A 21 13.57 7.36 0.57
N PRO A 22 14.21 8.53 0.61
CA PRO A 22 13.57 9.76 1.07
C PRO A 22 12.32 10.08 0.24
N ARG A 23 11.27 10.60 0.91
CA ARG A 23 9.97 10.93 0.32
C ARG A 23 9.61 12.40 0.57
N GLU A 24 10.57 13.32 0.40
CA GLU A 24 10.36 14.74 0.64
C GLU A 24 9.19 15.34 -0.16
N ALA A 25 8.96 14.85 -1.39
CA ALA A 25 7.85 15.29 -2.22
C ALA A 25 6.47 15.09 -1.56
N TRP A 26 6.37 14.20 -0.58
CA TRP A 26 5.12 13.93 0.14
C TRP A 26 4.87 14.86 1.31
N SER A 27 5.87 15.61 1.75
CA SER A 27 5.76 16.58 2.86
C SER A 27 4.71 17.68 2.62
N LYS A 28 4.28 17.88 1.37
CA LYS A 28 3.20 18.81 1.02
C LYS A 28 1.80 18.30 1.38
N TYR A 29 1.65 17.01 1.67
CA TYR A 29 0.38 16.42 2.05
C TYR A 29 0.27 16.31 3.57
N GLU A 30 -0.95 16.46 4.08
CA GLU A 30 -1.23 16.27 5.50
C GLU A 30 -1.02 14.80 5.87
N LYS A 31 -0.06 14.53 6.74
CA LYS A 31 0.10 13.22 7.35
C LYS A 31 -0.93 13.05 8.46
N ILE A 32 -1.75 12.01 8.37
CA ILE A 32 -2.76 11.69 9.37
C ILE A 32 -2.10 10.88 10.48
N ASP A 33 -2.19 11.38 11.70
CA ASP A 33 -1.71 10.70 12.89
C ASP A 33 -2.58 9.47 13.18
N GLN A 34 -1.95 8.32 13.36
CA GLN A 34 -2.65 7.08 13.65
C GLN A 34 -1.73 6.14 14.45
N PRO A 35 -2.30 5.26 15.30
CA PRO A 35 -1.53 4.45 16.26
C PRO A 35 -0.79 3.27 15.63
N ASP A 36 -1.12 2.90 14.38
CA ASP A 36 -0.45 1.82 13.66
C ASP A 36 0.84 2.35 13.04
N ASN A 37 1.96 1.71 13.33
CA ASN A 37 3.28 2.10 12.81
C ASN A 37 3.64 1.35 11.51
N TRP A 38 2.76 0.45 11.03
CA TRP A 38 3.01 -0.29 9.79
C TRP A 38 2.72 0.54 8.55
N PHE A 39 1.73 1.42 8.62
CA PHE A 39 1.33 2.29 7.52
C PHE A 39 1.54 3.77 7.87
N GLU A 40 1.86 4.56 6.88
CA GLU A 40 1.72 6.01 6.91
C GLU A 40 0.50 6.41 6.08
N VAL A 41 -0.30 7.35 6.58
CA VAL A 41 -1.51 7.84 5.90
C VAL A 41 -1.37 9.30 5.55
N TYR A 42 -1.65 9.63 4.30
CA TYR A 42 -1.60 11.01 3.79
C TYR A 42 -2.94 11.40 3.19
N ARG A 43 -3.47 12.55 3.59
CA ARG A 43 -4.66 13.14 2.97
C ARG A 43 -4.23 13.85 1.69
N LEU A 44 -4.69 13.36 0.54
CA LEU A 44 -4.41 13.98 -0.76
C LEU A 44 -5.44 15.03 -1.12
N THR A 45 -6.72 14.76 -0.80
CA THR A 45 -7.87 15.67 -0.93
C THR A 45 -8.84 15.43 0.22
N ASP A 46 -9.96 16.14 0.26
CA ASP A 46 -11.00 15.97 1.29
C ASP A 46 -11.61 14.55 1.28
N PHE A 47 -11.47 13.82 0.18
CA PHE A 47 -12.08 12.50 -0.01
C PHE A 47 -11.10 11.42 -0.52
N VAL A 48 -9.80 11.71 -0.60
CA VAL A 48 -8.79 10.72 -1.04
C VAL A 48 -7.64 10.67 -0.06
N TYR A 49 -7.34 9.46 0.42
CA TYR A 49 -6.20 9.17 1.26
C TYR A 49 -5.25 8.19 0.56
N ALA A 50 -3.96 8.45 0.65
CA ALA A 50 -2.92 7.49 0.32
C ALA A 50 -2.50 6.75 1.60
N ILE A 51 -2.46 5.43 1.54
CA ILE A 51 -2.04 4.53 2.62
C ILE A 51 -0.75 3.88 2.14
N TYR A 52 0.35 4.32 2.69
CA TYR A 52 1.69 3.92 2.33
C TYR A 52 2.19 2.84 3.28
N GLU A 53 2.57 1.68 2.76
CA GLU A 53 3.11 0.57 3.53
C GLU A 53 4.60 0.80 3.83
N ASP A 54 4.88 1.73 4.72
CA ASP A 54 6.22 2.15 5.11
C ASP A 54 7.05 1.02 5.77
N GLY A 55 6.37 0.04 6.35
CA GLY A 55 7.01 -1.07 7.05
C GLY A 55 7.66 -2.12 6.15
N HIS A 56 7.45 -2.07 4.83
CA HIS A 56 7.93 -3.07 3.88
C HIS A 56 8.75 -2.46 2.75
N PHE A 57 9.78 -3.18 2.27
CA PHE A 57 10.70 -2.69 1.23
C PHE A 57 10.02 -2.41 -0.12
N GLU A 58 8.91 -3.07 -0.43
CA GLU A 58 8.14 -2.82 -1.67
C GLU A 58 7.41 -1.49 -1.64
N GLU A 59 7.23 -0.89 -0.45
CA GLU A 59 6.67 0.44 -0.28
C GLU A 59 5.35 0.65 -1.05
N VAL A 60 4.46 -0.34 -0.99
CA VAL A 60 3.20 -0.32 -1.73
C VAL A 60 2.28 0.79 -1.22
N ILE A 61 1.56 1.43 -2.13
CA ILE A 61 0.58 2.46 -1.80
C ILE A 61 -0.81 1.98 -2.19
N SER A 62 -1.70 1.92 -1.22
CA SER A 62 -3.14 1.75 -1.41
C SER A 62 -3.83 3.11 -1.33
N TYR A 63 -5.00 3.25 -1.96
CA TYR A 63 -5.76 4.50 -1.92
C TYR A 63 -7.17 4.26 -1.39
N LEU A 64 -7.58 5.04 -0.39
CA LEU A 64 -8.97 5.09 0.06
C LEU A 64 -9.65 6.30 -0.56
N VAL A 65 -10.73 6.05 -1.31
CA VAL A 65 -11.54 7.07 -1.96
C VAL A 65 -12.93 7.08 -1.34
N LEU A 66 -13.32 8.18 -0.73
CA LEU A 66 -14.62 8.36 -0.10
C LEU A 66 -15.63 8.85 -1.14
N GLY A 67 -16.77 8.18 -1.23
CA GLY A 67 -17.95 8.65 -1.96
C GLY A 67 -19.07 9.02 -0.99
N ASP A 68 -20.27 9.28 -1.51
CA ASP A 68 -21.41 9.68 -0.68
C ASP A 68 -22.04 8.52 0.09
N GLU A 69 -22.04 7.32 -0.46
CA GLU A 69 -22.71 6.15 0.11
C GLU A 69 -21.75 4.99 0.45
N LYS A 70 -20.57 4.99 -0.13
CA LYS A 70 -19.56 3.96 0.05
C LYS A 70 -18.15 4.51 -0.20
N ALA A 71 -17.16 3.82 0.35
CA ALA A 71 -15.76 4.05 0.04
C ALA A 71 -15.21 2.94 -0.86
N VAL A 72 -14.21 3.30 -1.68
CA VAL A 72 -13.42 2.36 -2.47
C VAL A 72 -12.01 2.32 -1.90
N LEU A 73 -11.55 1.13 -1.55
CA LEU A 73 -10.15 0.88 -1.24
C LEU A 73 -9.48 0.26 -2.47
N ILE A 74 -8.54 0.98 -3.05
CA ILE A 74 -7.76 0.53 -4.22
C ILE A 74 -6.52 -0.18 -3.69
N ASP A 75 -6.44 -1.48 -3.94
CA ASP A 75 -5.43 -2.42 -3.44
C ASP A 75 -5.41 -2.55 -1.89
N THR A 76 -4.77 -3.59 -1.40
CA THR A 76 -4.80 -3.96 0.03
C THR A 76 -3.42 -4.29 0.58
N ALA A 77 -2.37 -3.78 -0.05
CA ALA A 77 -0.98 -3.95 0.34
C ALA A 77 -0.53 -5.42 0.48
N ASN A 78 0.59 -5.66 1.14
CA ASN A 78 1.19 -6.99 1.33
C ASN A 78 0.39 -7.92 2.28
N GLY A 79 -0.59 -7.37 3.03
CA GLY A 79 -1.40 -8.14 3.97
C GLY A 79 -0.67 -8.50 5.26
N ILE A 80 0.36 -7.74 5.61
CA ILE A 80 1.11 -7.86 6.87
C ILE A 80 0.40 -7.03 7.95
N GLY A 81 0.14 -5.74 7.66
CA GLY A 81 -0.62 -4.87 8.54
C GLY A 81 -2.13 -5.07 8.43
N ASP A 82 -2.87 -4.61 9.44
CA ASP A 82 -4.33 -4.63 9.45
C ASP A 82 -4.88 -3.39 8.74
N ILE A 83 -4.86 -3.43 7.39
CA ILE A 83 -5.35 -2.32 6.57
C ILE A 83 -6.85 -2.09 6.75
N LYS A 84 -7.63 -3.14 7.09
CA LYS A 84 -9.06 -3.00 7.36
C LYS A 84 -9.31 -2.17 8.61
N ALA A 85 -8.65 -2.50 9.72
CA ALA A 85 -8.76 -1.73 10.95
C ALA A 85 -8.32 -0.27 10.76
N LEU A 86 -7.33 -0.03 9.88
CA LEU A 86 -6.90 1.32 9.54
C LEU A 86 -7.99 2.09 8.78
N VAL A 87 -8.53 1.54 7.69
CA VAL A 87 -9.53 2.26 6.89
C VAL A 87 -10.84 2.47 7.63
N GLU A 88 -11.23 1.56 8.53
CA GLU A 88 -12.40 1.69 9.41
C GLU A 88 -12.25 2.83 10.45
N LYS A 89 -11.04 3.35 10.70
CA LYS A 89 -10.82 4.57 11.49
C LYS A 89 -10.94 5.84 10.65
N LEU A 90 -10.75 5.74 9.33
CA LEU A 90 -10.82 6.87 8.41
C LEU A 90 -12.24 7.12 7.91
N THR A 91 -13.12 6.12 7.92
CA THR A 91 -14.50 6.24 7.45
C THR A 91 -15.42 5.15 8.02
N ASP A 92 -16.67 5.52 8.25
CA ASP A 92 -17.75 4.57 8.59
C ASP A 92 -18.50 4.04 7.35
N LEU A 93 -18.11 4.47 6.14
CA LEU A 93 -18.76 4.05 4.90
C LEU A 93 -18.48 2.58 4.58
N PRO A 94 -19.45 1.86 4.00
CA PRO A 94 -19.22 0.51 3.49
C PRO A 94 -18.10 0.49 2.46
N ILE A 95 -17.12 -0.41 2.62
CA ILE A 95 -15.92 -0.47 1.79
C ILE A 95 -16.10 -1.51 0.67
N LEU A 96 -15.79 -1.10 -0.55
CA LEU A 96 -15.55 -1.96 -1.71
C LEU A 96 -14.05 -1.94 -2.02
N VAL A 97 -13.40 -3.09 -1.98
CA VAL A 97 -12.03 -3.21 -2.48
C VAL A 97 -12.04 -3.34 -4.01
N VAL A 98 -11.15 -2.62 -4.67
CA VAL A 98 -10.91 -2.72 -6.12
C VAL A 98 -9.41 -2.93 -6.32
N ASN A 99 -9.03 -4.10 -6.83
CA ASN A 99 -7.62 -4.35 -7.12
C ASN A 99 -7.26 -3.82 -8.51
N THR A 100 -6.12 -3.14 -8.61
CA THR A 100 -5.54 -2.71 -9.88
C THR A 100 -5.08 -3.92 -10.69
N HIS A 101 -4.47 -4.87 -10.01
CA HIS A 101 -4.06 -6.17 -10.52
C HIS A 101 -3.95 -7.16 -9.34
N THR A 102 -3.54 -8.41 -9.59
CA THR A 102 -3.58 -9.47 -8.57
C THR A 102 -2.19 -10.02 -8.21
N HIS A 103 -1.16 -9.17 -8.22
CA HIS A 103 0.10 -9.49 -7.57
C HIS A 103 -0.07 -9.48 -6.04
N LEU A 104 0.77 -10.22 -5.35
CA LEU A 104 0.60 -10.51 -3.92
C LEU A 104 0.68 -9.26 -3.04
N ASP A 105 1.52 -8.32 -3.42
CA ASP A 105 1.73 -7.03 -2.77
C ASP A 105 0.54 -6.06 -2.92
N HIS A 106 -0.39 -6.35 -3.83
CA HIS A 106 -1.62 -5.57 -4.05
C HIS A 106 -2.89 -6.23 -3.52
N ILE A 107 -2.87 -7.54 -3.30
CA ILE A 107 -4.04 -8.30 -2.83
C ILE A 107 -3.86 -8.94 -1.46
N GLY A 108 -2.74 -8.69 -0.81
CA GLY A 108 -2.35 -9.38 0.43
C GLY A 108 -3.38 -9.25 1.55
N GLY A 109 -4.00 -8.09 1.70
CA GLY A 109 -5.04 -7.82 2.69
C GLY A 109 -6.48 -8.12 2.25
N ASN A 110 -6.69 -8.68 1.04
CA ASN A 110 -8.03 -8.96 0.51
C ASN A 110 -8.88 -9.82 1.45
N ASN A 111 -8.27 -10.77 2.15
CA ASN A 111 -8.95 -11.67 3.09
C ASN A 111 -9.63 -10.94 4.27
N GLN A 112 -9.28 -9.69 4.52
CA GLN A 112 -9.88 -8.86 5.57
C GLN A 112 -11.24 -8.27 5.12
N PHE A 113 -11.57 -8.30 3.82
CA PHE A 113 -12.76 -7.67 3.25
C PHE A 113 -13.74 -8.69 2.64
N ARG A 114 -15.02 -8.31 2.57
CA ARG A 114 -16.08 -9.17 2.04
C ARG A 114 -16.45 -8.88 0.58
N LYS A 115 -16.21 -7.65 0.12
CA LYS A 115 -16.57 -7.19 -1.23
C LYS A 115 -15.31 -6.76 -1.94
N ILE A 116 -14.93 -7.51 -2.96
CA ILE A 116 -13.70 -7.31 -3.71
C ILE A 116 -14.02 -7.42 -5.19
N ALA A 117 -13.56 -6.46 -5.97
CA ALA A 117 -13.55 -6.48 -7.42
C ALA A 117 -12.10 -6.59 -7.89
N THR A 118 -11.84 -7.51 -8.81
CA THR A 118 -10.53 -7.71 -9.43
C THR A 118 -10.66 -7.69 -10.95
N PRO A 119 -9.59 -7.39 -11.71
CA PRO A 119 -9.62 -7.52 -13.16
C PRO A 119 -9.97 -8.94 -13.60
N ASP A 120 -10.84 -9.08 -14.61
CA ASP A 120 -11.25 -10.39 -15.14
C ASP A 120 -10.22 -10.91 -16.17
N THR A 121 -9.07 -11.36 -15.67
CA THR A 121 -8.00 -11.96 -16.46
C THR A 121 -7.80 -13.43 -16.10
N PRO A 122 -7.22 -14.27 -16.96
CA PRO A 122 -6.87 -15.65 -16.60
C PRO A 122 -5.99 -15.72 -15.36
N TYR A 123 -5.01 -14.84 -15.22
CA TYR A 123 -4.14 -14.75 -14.06
C TYR A 123 -4.92 -14.40 -12.78
N SER A 124 -5.79 -13.39 -12.83
CA SER A 124 -6.58 -12.99 -11.66
C SER A 124 -7.52 -14.10 -11.20
N ARG A 125 -8.14 -14.84 -12.12
CA ARG A 125 -8.99 -15.99 -11.79
C ARG A 125 -8.18 -17.11 -11.12
N GLU A 126 -6.96 -17.36 -11.61
CA GLU A 126 -6.06 -18.34 -11.00
C GLU A 126 -5.66 -17.93 -9.58
N GLN A 127 -5.29 -16.66 -9.36
CA GLN A 127 -4.94 -16.15 -8.04
C GLN A 127 -6.12 -16.19 -7.06
N ALA A 128 -7.33 -15.89 -7.51
CA ALA A 128 -8.54 -15.97 -6.70
C ALA A 128 -8.82 -17.39 -6.19
N VAL A 129 -8.47 -18.43 -6.97
CA VAL A 129 -8.61 -19.84 -6.59
C VAL A 129 -7.47 -20.28 -5.68
N LYS A 130 -6.23 -19.94 -6.02
CA LYS A 130 -5.04 -20.36 -5.25
C LYS A 130 -4.97 -19.67 -3.88
N GLY A 131 -5.39 -18.41 -3.81
CA GLY A 131 -5.23 -17.59 -2.63
C GLY A 131 -3.77 -17.38 -2.25
N ARG A 132 -3.54 -16.66 -1.15
CA ARG A 132 -2.21 -16.49 -0.57
C ARG A 132 -1.98 -17.56 0.50
N THR A 133 -0.91 -18.31 0.38
CA THR A 133 -0.54 -19.32 1.39
C THR A 133 0.38 -18.71 2.44
N LYS A 134 0.39 -19.30 3.66
CA LYS A 134 1.34 -18.92 4.71
C LYS A 134 2.80 -19.03 4.24
N ALA A 135 3.11 -20.00 3.37
CA ALA A 135 4.45 -20.16 2.80
C ALA A 135 4.82 -19.02 1.84
N SER A 136 3.88 -18.55 1.01
CA SER A 136 4.13 -17.40 0.13
C SER A 136 4.24 -16.09 0.92
N THR A 137 3.60 -16.00 2.09
CA THR A 137 3.72 -14.84 2.98
C THR A 137 5.07 -14.86 3.73
N GLY A 138 5.61 -16.04 4.05
CA GLY A 138 6.85 -16.17 4.80
C GLY A 138 8.05 -15.48 4.14
N ASN A 139 8.13 -15.50 2.82
CA ASN A 139 9.20 -14.82 2.07
C ASN A 139 9.15 -13.28 2.18
N TYR A 140 7.99 -12.70 2.54
CA TYR A 140 7.81 -11.26 2.73
C TYR A 140 7.97 -10.81 4.19
N LEU A 141 8.11 -11.77 5.11
CA LEU A 141 8.30 -11.52 6.54
C LEU A 141 9.73 -11.77 6.99
N ASP A 142 10.65 -12.06 6.06
CA ASP A 142 12.05 -12.21 6.40
C ASP A 142 12.59 -10.90 6.97
N GLY A 143 13.35 -11.00 8.07
CA GLY A 143 13.75 -9.82 8.85
C GLY A 143 14.47 -8.73 8.06
N ASP A 144 15.08 -9.09 6.93
CA ASP A 144 15.74 -8.14 6.03
C ASP A 144 14.76 -7.39 5.10
N MET A 145 13.52 -7.83 5.00
CA MET A 145 12.48 -7.20 4.17
C MET A 145 11.61 -6.21 4.95
N VAL A 146 11.64 -6.30 6.27
CA VAL A 146 10.92 -5.42 7.17
C VAL A 146 11.91 -4.49 7.85
N TRP A 147 11.90 -3.23 7.48
CA TRP A 147 12.85 -2.27 8.04
C TRP A 147 12.26 -1.29 9.06
N ASN A 148 10.94 -1.30 9.24
CA ASN A 148 10.32 -0.48 10.28
C ASN A 148 10.70 -1.04 11.65
N PRO A 149 11.50 -0.32 12.47
CA PRO A 149 12.01 -0.81 13.74
C PRO A 149 10.90 -1.05 14.78
N ASN A 150 9.70 -0.48 14.58
CA ASN A 150 8.57 -0.63 15.49
C ASN A 150 7.78 -1.94 15.26
N ASN A 151 8.09 -2.66 14.18
CA ASN A 151 7.41 -3.90 13.79
C ASN A 151 8.29 -5.15 13.95
N ARG A 152 9.37 -5.06 14.73
CA ARG A 152 10.27 -6.19 15.07
C ARG A 152 9.87 -6.81 16.39
#